data_ea145fa115995956b8193d08b1b81c8d
#
_entry.id   ea145fa115995956b8193d08b1b81c8d
#
_cell.length_a   1.000
_cell.length_b   1.000
_cell.length_c   1.000
_cell.angle_alpha   90.00
_cell.angle_beta   90.00
_cell.angle_gamma   90.00
#
_symmetry.space_group_name_H-M   'P 1'
#
loop_
_entity.id
_entity.type
_entity.pdbx_description
1 polymer ?
#
loop_
_entity_poly.entity_id
_entity_poly.type
_entity_poly.pdbx_seq_one_letter_code
_entity_poly.pdbx_strand_id
1 'polypeptide(L)'
;MSTTAQLGTGWRLGELAARPGQPSRERLAAGTHEFGDGLVHVPADLPEGPVALVVLLHGAGSNPERVLKIMQDRSAVVYAPKSRARTWDAIHGSFGPDVEAMDRALTELFEHIDVKTAAIVGFSDGASYALSLGLVNGALFQDVVAFSPGFVVPGARAGKPNVFVSHGRQDGVLPIAATSRMIVPALRIVGYRVDYREFTGGHEVPSAVADSAFRRIL
;
A
#
# COMPACT_ATOMS: atom_id res chain seq x y z
N MET A 1 4.48 35.52 8.61
CA MET A 1 5.77 34.79 8.71
C MET A 1 5.49 33.37 8.31
N SER A 2 5.83 33.00 7.07
CA SER A 2 5.57 31.65 6.52
C SER A 2 6.46 30.66 7.18
N THR A 3 5.87 29.73 7.92
CA THR A 3 6.56 28.54 8.43
C THR A 3 6.75 27.59 7.27
N THR A 4 7.87 27.67 6.59
CA THR A 4 8.32 26.62 5.66
C THR A 4 8.54 25.38 6.50
N ALA A 5 7.59 24.44 6.49
CA ALA A 5 7.76 23.13 7.09
C ALA A 5 9.00 22.51 6.43
N GLN A 6 10.05 22.28 7.21
CA GLN A 6 11.16 21.44 6.80
C GLN A 6 10.58 20.07 6.44
N LEU A 7 10.47 19.79 5.14
CA LEU A 7 10.26 18.45 4.64
C LEU A 7 11.47 17.65 5.10
N GLY A 8 11.29 16.91 6.18
CA GLY A 8 12.34 16.12 6.79
C GLY A 8 12.85 15.06 5.82
N THR A 9 14.09 14.63 5.97
CA THR A 9 14.72 13.54 5.22
C THR A 9 14.16 12.16 5.54
N GLY A 10 13.04 12.08 6.28
CA GLY A 10 12.37 10.86 6.73
C GLY A 10 11.96 9.93 5.59
N TRP A 11 11.62 10.46 4.41
CA TRP A 11 11.29 9.66 3.24
C TRP A 11 12.43 8.70 2.81
N ARG A 12 13.70 9.04 3.07
CA ARG A 12 14.85 8.14 2.84
C ARG A 12 14.87 6.94 3.79
N LEU A 13 14.15 7.04 4.91
CA LEU A 13 13.92 5.98 5.87
C LEU A 13 12.56 5.29 5.67
N GLY A 14 11.79 5.70 4.65
CA GLY A 14 10.45 5.22 4.37
C GLY A 14 9.36 5.89 5.22
N GLU A 15 9.66 6.95 5.94
CA GLU A 15 8.70 7.63 6.80
C GLU A 15 7.81 8.57 5.98
N LEU A 16 6.50 8.41 6.13
CA LEU A 16 5.48 9.31 5.62
C LEU A 16 5.10 10.29 6.71
N ALA A 17 5.06 11.58 6.38
CA ALA A 17 4.59 12.65 7.28
C ALA A 17 3.07 12.85 7.20
N ALA A 18 2.45 12.50 6.06
CA ALA A 18 1.03 12.60 5.82
C ALA A 18 0.20 11.89 6.90
N ARG A 19 -0.79 12.58 7.45
CA ARG A 19 -1.73 12.02 8.43
C ARG A 19 -3.15 12.47 8.10
N PRO A 20 -4.15 11.56 8.23
CA PRO A 20 -5.55 11.95 8.14
C PRO A 20 -5.90 13.04 9.16
N GLY A 21 -6.74 13.96 8.72
CA GLY A 21 -7.28 15.04 9.54
C GLY A 21 -8.66 15.44 9.03
N GLN A 22 -9.23 16.50 9.57
CA GLN A 22 -10.47 17.04 9.04
C GLN A 22 -10.21 17.63 7.63
N PRO A 23 -10.97 17.24 6.60
CA PRO A 23 -10.83 17.80 5.26
C PRO A 23 -10.99 19.33 5.26
N SER A 24 -10.14 20.00 4.51
CA SER A 24 -10.14 21.47 4.35
C SER A 24 -10.58 21.91 2.96
N ARG A 25 -10.75 20.95 2.05
CA ARG A 25 -11.19 21.16 0.66
C ARG A 25 -12.46 20.37 0.34
N GLU A 26 -13.07 20.70 -0.79
CA GLU A 26 -14.21 19.97 -1.32
C GLU A 26 -13.83 18.50 -1.60
N ARG A 27 -14.76 17.60 -1.29
CA ARG A 27 -14.59 16.17 -1.54
C ARG A 27 -14.45 15.90 -3.04
N LEU A 28 -13.53 15.00 -3.40
CA LEU A 28 -13.37 14.57 -4.79
C LEU A 28 -14.64 13.92 -5.32
N ALA A 29 -15.00 14.23 -6.56
CA ALA A 29 -16.15 13.65 -7.23
C ALA A 29 -15.95 12.13 -7.44
N ALA A 30 -17.06 11.39 -7.59
CA ALA A 30 -17.01 10.00 -7.95
C ALA A 30 -16.33 9.79 -9.32
N GLY A 31 -15.55 8.72 -9.46
CA GLY A 31 -14.80 8.41 -10.67
C GLY A 31 -13.32 8.20 -10.42
N THR A 32 -12.56 8.12 -11.50
CA THR A 32 -11.10 7.98 -11.46
C THR A 32 -10.46 9.27 -11.97
N HIS A 33 -9.56 9.83 -11.16
CA HIS A 33 -8.89 11.10 -11.41
C HIS A 33 -7.38 10.93 -11.43
N GLU A 34 -6.67 11.70 -12.22
CA GLU A 34 -5.24 11.89 -12.06
C GLU A 34 -4.99 12.59 -10.73
N PHE A 35 -4.03 12.09 -9.95
CA PHE A 35 -3.73 12.61 -8.63
C PHE A 35 -2.26 12.38 -8.26
N GLY A 36 -1.52 13.44 -8.02
CA GLY A 36 -0.06 13.37 -7.86
C GLY A 36 0.58 12.65 -9.05
N ASP A 37 1.46 11.70 -8.77
CA ASP A 37 2.11 10.85 -9.80
C ASP A 37 1.28 9.56 -10.07
N GLY A 38 -0.02 9.52 -9.79
CA GLY A 38 -0.84 8.33 -9.91
C GLY A 38 -2.32 8.62 -10.18
N LEU A 39 -3.18 7.72 -9.71
CA LEU A 39 -4.63 7.81 -9.85
C LEU A 39 -5.32 7.71 -8.49
N VAL A 40 -6.40 8.46 -8.31
CA VAL A 40 -7.38 8.25 -7.24
C VAL A 40 -8.69 7.77 -7.84
N HIS A 41 -9.25 6.71 -7.30
CA HIS A 41 -10.59 6.24 -7.60
C HIS A 41 -11.52 6.48 -6.40
N VAL A 42 -12.63 7.17 -6.65
CA VAL A 42 -13.69 7.44 -5.67
C VAL A 42 -14.95 6.70 -6.11
N PRO A 43 -15.43 5.68 -5.36
CA PRO A 43 -16.69 5.00 -5.68
C PRO A 43 -17.90 5.93 -5.70
N ALA A 44 -18.87 5.62 -6.55
CA ALA A 44 -20.09 6.42 -6.68
C ALA A 44 -21.01 6.30 -5.46
N ASP A 45 -20.98 5.16 -4.77
CA ASP A 45 -21.79 4.81 -3.61
C ASP A 45 -21.07 5.05 -2.27
N LEU A 46 -20.03 5.87 -2.27
CA LEU A 46 -19.26 6.15 -1.07
C LEU A 46 -20.13 6.90 -0.04
N PRO A 47 -20.21 6.44 1.23
CA PRO A 47 -21.04 7.08 2.25
C PRO A 47 -20.56 8.52 2.54
N GLU A 48 -21.47 9.36 3.05
CA GLU A 48 -21.07 10.61 3.66
C GLU A 48 -20.28 10.33 4.96
N GLY A 49 -19.23 11.14 5.22
CA GLY A 49 -18.38 11.03 6.40
C GLY A 49 -17.11 10.21 6.17
N PRO A 50 -16.51 9.68 7.27
CA PRO A 50 -15.21 9.01 7.22
C PRO A 50 -15.23 7.70 6.43
N VAL A 51 -14.25 7.52 5.53
CA VAL A 51 -14.16 6.39 4.59
C VAL A 51 -12.89 5.58 4.77
N ALA A 52 -12.86 4.36 4.21
CA ALA A 52 -11.64 3.59 4.09
C ALA A 52 -10.79 4.10 2.91
N LEU A 53 -9.48 4.17 3.11
CA LEU A 53 -8.47 4.44 2.07
C LEU A 53 -7.64 3.19 1.82
N VAL A 54 -7.44 2.86 0.56
CA VAL A 54 -6.50 1.83 0.13
C VAL A 54 -5.41 2.47 -0.73
N VAL A 55 -4.16 2.41 -0.30
CA VAL A 55 -3.00 2.72 -1.14
C VAL A 55 -2.60 1.44 -1.87
N LEU A 56 -2.72 1.41 -3.19
CA LEU A 56 -2.62 0.20 -3.99
C LEU A 56 -1.42 0.24 -4.96
N LEU A 57 -0.43 -0.60 -4.71
CA LEU A 57 0.88 -0.58 -5.36
C LEU A 57 0.99 -1.64 -6.45
N HIS A 58 1.31 -1.20 -7.67
CA HIS A 58 1.49 -2.09 -8.82
C HIS A 58 2.81 -2.87 -8.79
N GLY A 59 2.85 -4.01 -9.48
CA GLY A 59 4.09 -4.78 -9.68
C GLY A 59 5.04 -4.13 -10.72
N ALA A 60 6.26 -4.64 -10.82
CA ALA A 60 7.24 -4.15 -11.78
C ALA A 60 6.72 -4.14 -13.21
N GLY A 61 6.96 -3.04 -13.94
CA GLY A 61 6.52 -2.87 -15.32
C GLY A 61 5.01 -2.78 -15.53
N SER A 62 4.23 -2.63 -14.43
CA SER A 62 2.80 -2.39 -14.44
C SER A 62 2.50 -0.90 -14.24
N ASN A 63 1.23 -0.54 -14.03
CA ASN A 63 0.78 0.84 -13.89
C ASN A 63 -0.47 0.92 -12.99
N PRO A 64 -0.86 2.14 -12.54
CA PRO A 64 -2.04 2.37 -11.72
C PRO A 64 -3.35 1.85 -12.33
N GLU A 65 -3.56 2.04 -13.64
CA GLU A 65 -4.78 1.64 -14.34
C GLU A 65 -5.03 0.13 -14.29
N ARG A 66 -3.94 -0.65 -14.36
CA ARG A 66 -4.02 -2.11 -14.27
C ARG A 66 -4.35 -2.58 -12.87
N VAL A 67 -3.69 -1.99 -11.87
CA VAL A 67 -3.88 -2.43 -10.49
C VAL A 67 -5.23 -2.01 -9.92
N LEU A 68 -5.79 -0.87 -10.33
CA LEU A 68 -7.12 -0.43 -9.94
C LEU A 68 -8.23 -1.44 -10.26
N LYS A 69 -8.05 -2.28 -11.29
CA LYS A 69 -9.03 -3.32 -11.64
C LYS A 69 -9.26 -4.34 -10.51
N ILE A 70 -8.30 -4.51 -9.59
CA ILE A 70 -8.45 -5.38 -8.41
C ILE A 70 -9.45 -4.79 -7.41
N MET A 71 -9.66 -3.47 -7.46
CA MET A 71 -10.51 -2.73 -6.53
C MET A 71 -11.88 -2.32 -7.12
N GLN A 72 -12.19 -2.70 -8.37
CA GLN A 72 -13.50 -2.45 -8.96
C GLN A 72 -14.59 -3.07 -8.08
N ASP A 73 -15.68 -2.33 -7.88
CA ASP A 73 -16.85 -2.73 -7.09
C ASP A 73 -16.61 -2.83 -5.57
N ARG A 74 -15.64 -2.10 -5.02
CA ARG A 74 -15.37 -2.04 -3.57
C ARG A 74 -15.55 -0.64 -3.01
N SER A 75 -16.23 -0.53 -1.85
CA SER A 75 -16.57 0.75 -1.20
C SER A 75 -15.39 1.32 -0.41
N ALA A 76 -14.34 1.74 -1.12
CA ALA A 76 -13.20 2.45 -0.54
C ALA A 76 -12.63 3.47 -1.54
N VAL A 77 -12.10 4.56 -1.05
CA VAL A 77 -11.24 5.42 -1.87
C VAL A 77 -9.92 4.70 -2.11
N VAL A 78 -9.47 4.65 -3.36
CA VAL A 78 -8.22 3.98 -3.73
C VAL A 78 -7.26 4.99 -4.31
N TYR A 79 -6.09 5.14 -3.69
CA TYR A 79 -4.96 5.83 -4.30
C TYR A 79 -3.99 4.81 -4.87
N ALA A 80 -3.78 4.86 -6.17
CA ALA A 80 -2.84 4.01 -6.90
C ALA A 80 -1.68 4.88 -7.41
N PRO A 81 -0.59 5.03 -6.65
CA PRO A 81 0.59 5.75 -7.10
C PRO A 81 1.30 5.01 -8.23
N LYS A 82 2.03 5.77 -9.06
CA LYS A 82 2.92 5.25 -10.08
C LYS A 82 4.36 5.32 -9.58
N SER A 83 5.11 4.22 -9.73
CA SER A 83 6.54 4.25 -9.47
C SER A 83 7.26 5.16 -10.48
N ARG A 84 8.28 5.88 -10.04
CA ARG A 84 9.04 6.82 -10.88
C ARG A 84 9.93 6.13 -11.91
N ALA A 85 10.25 4.86 -11.65
CA ALA A 85 11.00 4.00 -12.57
C ALA A 85 10.15 2.80 -13.01
N ARG A 86 10.76 1.79 -13.58
CA ARG A 86 10.07 0.55 -13.96
C ARG A 86 9.45 -0.18 -12.77
N THR A 87 10.02 0.01 -11.59
CA THR A 87 9.53 -0.49 -10.30
C THR A 87 9.87 0.50 -9.19
N TRP A 88 9.50 0.17 -7.96
CA TRP A 88 9.68 0.98 -6.77
C TRP A 88 11.16 1.07 -6.36
N ASP A 89 11.56 2.22 -5.84
CA ASP A 89 12.94 2.50 -5.44
C ASP A 89 13.50 1.52 -4.40
N ALA A 90 12.66 0.95 -3.54
CA ALA A 90 13.06 -0.04 -2.53
C ALA A 90 13.69 -1.32 -3.08
N ILE A 91 13.57 -1.62 -4.38
CA ILE A 91 14.25 -2.79 -5.00
C ILE A 91 15.76 -2.71 -4.90
N HIS A 92 16.30 -1.50 -4.72
CA HIS A 92 17.74 -1.25 -4.48
C HIS A 92 18.12 -1.35 -3.00
N GLY A 93 17.22 -1.82 -2.13
CA GLY A 93 17.45 -2.01 -0.70
C GLY A 93 17.27 -0.75 0.15
N SER A 94 16.81 0.37 -0.43
CA SER A 94 16.57 1.63 0.29
C SER A 94 15.36 2.36 -0.27
N PHE A 95 14.74 3.18 0.57
CA PHE A 95 13.70 4.10 0.14
C PHE A 95 14.27 5.32 -0.58
N GLY A 96 13.45 5.93 -1.41
CA GLY A 96 13.84 7.04 -2.27
C GLY A 96 12.68 7.97 -2.63
N PRO A 97 12.72 8.60 -3.82
CA PRO A 97 11.77 9.63 -4.23
C PRO A 97 10.34 9.13 -4.45
N ASP A 98 10.09 7.82 -4.54
CA ASP A 98 8.72 7.28 -4.59
C ASP A 98 7.99 7.52 -3.27
N VAL A 99 8.68 7.43 -2.11
CA VAL A 99 8.10 7.75 -0.80
C VAL A 99 7.74 9.23 -0.71
N GLU A 100 8.64 10.11 -1.16
CA GLU A 100 8.40 11.55 -1.14
C GLU A 100 7.20 11.96 -2.01
N ALA A 101 7.07 11.36 -3.19
CA ALA A 101 5.93 11.59 -4.08
C ALA A 101 4.61 11.11 -3.45
N MET A 102 4.64 9.91 -2.85
CA MET A 102 3.49 9.34 -2.15
C MET A 102 3.08 10.19 -0.94
N ASP A 103 4.04 10.67 -0.16
CA ASP A 103 3.78 11.52 1.02
C ASP A 103 3.08 12.83 0.64
N ARG A 104 3.55 13.50 -0.42
CA ARG A 104 2.89 14.71 -0.94
C ARG A 104 1.47 14.43 -1.40
N ALA A 105 1.28 13.35 -2.19
CA ALA A 105 -0.04 12.99 -2.69
C ALA A 105 -1.01 12.61 -1.55
N LEU A 106 -0.56 11.84 -0.55
CA LEU A 106 -1.39 11.51 0.60
C LEU A 106 -1.73 12.74 1.44
N THR A 107 -0.79 13.67 1.61
CA THR A 107 -1.04 14.94 2.32
C THR A 107 -2.16 15.73 1.63
N GLU A 108 -2.08 15.86 0.31
CA GLU A 108 -3.13 16.53 -0.48
C GLU A 108 -4.46 15.75 -0.45
N LEU A 109 -4.42 14.42 -0.56
CA LEU A 109 -5.63 13.59 -0.54
C LEU A 109 -6.40 13.72 0.78
N PHE A 110 -5.70 13.81 1.91
CA PHE A 110 -6.32 14.02 3.22
C PHE A 110 -6.97 15.40 3.40
N GLU A 111 -6.67 16.36 2.53
CA GLU A 111 -7.40 17.63 2.49
C GLU A 111 -8.79 17.48 1.84
N HIS A 112 -9.01 16.44 1.04
CA HIS A 112 -10.24 16.17 0.30
C HIS A 112 -11.13 15.10 0.92
N ILE A 113 -10.57 14.16 1.70
CA ILE A 113 -11.32 13.02 2.24
C ILE A 113 -11.07 12.85 3.74
N ASP A 114 -12.14 12.55 4.48
CA ASP A 114 -12.08 12.13 5.87
C ASP A 114 -11.79 10.62 5.92
N VAL A 115 -10.61 10.24 6.40
CA VAL A 115 -10.14 8.85 6.40
C VAL A 115 -10.31 8.20 7.75
N LYS A 116 -11.15 7.18 7.82
CA LYS A 116 -11.39 6.36 9.01
C LYS A 116 -10.29 5.32 9.23
N THR A 117 -9.92 4.63 8.17
CA THR A 117 -8.91 3.56 8.17
C THR A 117 -8.10 3.63 6.88
N ALA A 118 -6.81 3.34 6.98
CA ALA A 118 -5.94 3.25 5.81
C ALA A 118 -5.25 1.89 5.75
N ALA A 119 -5.23 1.30 4.56
CA ALA A 119 -4.50 0.08 4.26
C ALA A 119 -3.52 0.33 3.11
N ILE A 120 -2.39 -0.39 3.12
CA ILE A 120 -1.46 -0.43 2.00
C ILE A 120 -1.43 -1.84 1.42
N VAL A 121 -1.62 -1.93 0.12
CA VAL A 121 -1.81 -3.19 -0.62
C VAL A 121 -0.86 -3.22 -1.80
N GLY A 122 -0.29 -4.37 -2.13
CA GLY A 122 0.53 -4.48 -3.33
C GLY A 122 0.66 -5.90 -3.85
N PHE A 123 1.12 -6.00 -5.10
CA PHE A 123 1.44 -7.26 -5.76
C PHE A 123 2.89 -7.26 -6.23
N SER A 124 3.60 -8.41 -6.09
CA SER A 124 4.98 -8.57 -6.58
C SER A 124 5.93 -7.54 -5.94
N ASP A 125 6.64 -6.74 -6.73
CA ASP A 125 7.47 -5.63 -6.21
C ASP A 125 6.65 -4.63 -5.40
N GLY A 126 5.41 -4.33 -5.83
CA GLY A 126 4.49 -3.52 -5.04
C GLY A 126 4.12 -4.15 -3.69
N ALA A 127 4.08 -5.48 -3.59
CA ALA A 127 3.87 -6.17 -2.31
C ALA A 127 5.08 -6.06 -1.39
N SER A 128 6.29 -6.14 -1.95
CA SER A 128 7.54 -5.94 -1.22
C SER A 128 7.62 -4.49 -0.69
N TYR A 129 7.20 -3.53 -1.52
CA TYR A 129 7.13 -2.13 -1.14
C TYR A 129 6.05 -1.87 -0.09
N ALA A 130 4.85 -2.46 -0.26
CA ALA A 130 3.76 -2.35 0.72
C ALA A 130 4.15 -2.89 2.09
N LEU A 131 4.79 -4.06 2.16
CA LEU A 131 5.34 -4.58 3.41
C LEU A 131 6.37 -3.63 4.01
N SER A 132 7.35 -3.21 3.22
CA SER A 132 8.43 -2.34 3.71
C SER A 132 7.90 -1.02 4.24
N LEU A 133 7.09 -0.32 3.44
CA LEU A 133 6.55 1.01 3.79
C LEU A 133 5.48 0.92 4.88
N GLY A 134 4.60 -0.08 4.81
CA GLY A 134 3.53 -0.28 5.79
C GLY A 134 4.04 -0.59 7.20
N LEU A 135 5.15 -1.35 7.30
CA LEU A 135 5.76 -1.64 8.59
C LEU A 135 6.51 -0.44 9.19
N VAL A 136 7.03 0.47 8.37
CA VAL A 136 7.59 1.75 8.84
C VAL A 136 6.48 2.70 9.29
N ASN A 137 5.32 2.66 8.62
CA ASN A 137 4.20 3.59 8.84
C ASN A 137 2.97 2.92 9.45
N GLY A 138 3.13 1.96 10.35
CA GLY A 138 2.02 1.26 11.00
C GLY A 138 1.16 2.11 11.93
N ALA A 139 1.53 3.37 12.16
CA ALA A 139 0.66 4.36 12.80
C ALA A 139 -0.34 4.98 11.79
N LEU A 140 -0.01 4.97 10.50
CA LEU A 140 -0.89 5.42 9.42
C LEU A 140 -1.71 4.25 8.86
N PHE A 141 -1.04 3.14 8.54
CA PHE A 141 -1.67 1.97 7.95
C PHE A 141 -2.02 0.94 9.03
N GLN A 142 -3.31 0.70 9.25
CA GLN A 142 -3.81 -0.33 10.17
C GLN A 142 -3.63 -1.73 9.60
N ASP A 143 -3.62 -1.85 8.26
CA ASP A 143 -3.51 -3.11 7.54
C ASP A 143 -2.50 -3.02 6.41
N VAL A 144 -1.72 -4.09 6.24
CA VAL A 144 -0.75 -4.29 5.16
C VAL A 144 -1.09 -5.58 4.43
N VAL A 145 -1.34 -5.50 3.13
CA VAL A 145 -1.67 -6.66 2.28
C VAL A 145 -0.60 -6.84 1.21
N ALA A 146 0.04 -8.00 1.19
CA ALA A 146 1.11 -8.32 0.27
C ALA A 146 0.82 -9.61 -0.50
N PHE A 147 0.57 -9.48 -1.80
CA PHE A 147 0.38 -10.59 -2.71
C PHE A 147 1.70 -10.93 -3.42
N SER A 148 2.27 -12.08 -3.12
CA SER A 148 3.56 -12.57 -3.64
C SER A 148 4.72 -11.59 -3.43
N PRO A 149 5.05 -11.19 -2.18
CA PRO A 149 6.19 -10.30 -1.90
C PRO A 149 7.53 -11.04 -2.09
N GLY A 150 8.57 -10.31 -2.53
CA GLY A 150 9.92 -10.81 -2.69
C GLY A 150 10.85 -10.51 -1.50
N PHE A 151 10.69 -9.36 -0.86
CA PHE A 151 11.57 -8.89 0.21
C PHE A 151 10.87 -7.90 1.16
N VAL A 152 11.57 -7.54 2.22
CA VAL A 152 11.23 -6.44 3.12
C VAL A 152 12.49 -5.62 3.36
N VAL A 153 12.46 -4.31 3.08
CA VAL A 153 13.58 -3.41 3.37
C VAL A 153 13.78 -3.29 4.87
N PRO A 154 15.01 -3.47 5.38
CA PRO A 154 15.33 -3.20 6.79
C PRO A 154 15.06 -1.73 7.13
N GLY A 155 14.58 -1.46 8.34
CA GLY A 155 14.31 -0.09 8.77
C GLY A 155 13.60 -0.04 10.12
N ALA A 156 13.38 1.17 10.61
CA ALA A 156 12.57 1.43 11.79
C ALA A 156 11.15 0.89 11.58
N ARG A 157 10.50 0.51 12.66
CA ARG A 157 9.12 0.00 12.66
C ARG A 157 8.28 0.86 13.59
N ALA A 158 7.14 1.32 13.09
CA ALA A 158 6.20 2.09 13.90
C ALA A 158 4.83 1.42 13.89
N GLY A 159 4.21 1.31 15.05
CA GLY A 159 2.93 0.62 15.20
C GLY A 159 3.02 -0.90 14.99
N LYS A 160 1.87 -1.53 14.94
CA LYS A 160 1.71 -2.98 14.73
C LYS A 160 0.52 -3.25 13.79
N PRO A 161 0.63 -2.91 12.50
CA PRO A 161 -0.44 -3.20 11.54
C PRO A 161 -0.72 -4.70 11.48
N ASN A 162 -1.96 -5.07 11.13
CA ASN A 162 -2.26 -6.42 10.73
C ASN A 162 -1.62 -6.69 9.37
N VAL A 163 -1.03 -7.85 9.18
CA VAL A 163 -0.37 -8.20 7.93
C VAL A 163 -1.09 -9.39 7.30
N PHE A 164 -1.45 -9.25 6.03
CA PHE A 164 -1.90 -10.36 5.19
C PHE A 164 -0.85 -10.63 4.12
N VAL A 165 -0.43 -11.88 3.98
CA VAL A 165 0.48 -12.32 2.92
C VAL A 165 -0.13 -13.50 2.19
N SER A 166 -0.12 -13.48 0.86
CA SER A 166 -0.43 -14.68 0.06
C SER A 166 0.67 -14.96 -0.94
N HIS A 167 0.82 -16.25 -1.32
CA HIS A 167 1.84 -16.64 -2.29
C HIS A 167 1.44 -17.94 -3.01
N GLY A 168 1.66 -17.98 -4.32
CA GLY A 168 1.49 -19.19 -5.12
C GLY A 168 2.62 -20.20 -4.87
N ARG A 169 2.27 -21.47 -4.63
CA ARG A 169 3.28 -22.53 -4.38
C ARG A 169 4.15 -22.82 -5.60
N GLN A 170 3.67 -22.48 -6.79
CA GLN A 170 4.33 -22.70 -8.08
C GLN A 170 4.85 -21.38 -8.67
N ASP A 171 5.06 -20.36 -7.82
CA ASP A 171 5.60 -19.07 -8.26
C ASP A 171 7.02 -19.24 -8.79
N GLY A 172 7.17 -19.11 -10.12
CA GLY A 172 8.45 -19.20 -10.80
C GLY A 172 9.19 -17.86 -10.96
N VAL A 173 8.53 -16.75 -10.58
CA VAL A 173 9.12 -15.40 -10.61
C VAL A 173 9.78 -15.07 -9.29
N LEU A 174 9.04 -15.26 -8.19
CA LEU A 174 9.51 -15.08 -6.82
C LEU A 174 9.30 -16.39 -6.04
N PRO A 175 10.26 -17.32 -6.07
CA PRO A 175 10.11 -18.63 -5.45
C PRO A 175 9.72 -18.53 -3.97
N ILE A 176 8.58 -19.11 -3.61
CA ILE A 176 7.95 -19.00 -2.28
C ILE A 176 8.90 -19.39 -1.12
N ALA A 177 9.77 -20.38 -1.36
CA ALA A 177 10.73 -20.88 -0.36
C ALA A 177 11.77 -19.82 0.04
N ALA A 178 12.17 -18.97 -0.92
CA ALA A 178 13.15 -17.90 -0.73
C ALA A 178 12.53 -16.56 -0.32
N THR A 179 11.21 -16.45 -0.33
CA THR A 179 10.47 -15.19 -0.14
C THR A 179 9.48 -15.30 1.02
N SER A 180 8.19 -15.51 0.78
CA SER A 180 7.16 -15.48 1.84
C SER A 180 7.40 -16.50 2.96
N ARG A 181 7.94 -17.68 2.68
CA ARG A 181 8.26 -18.69 3.72
C ARG A 181 9.41 -18.25 4.62
N MET A 182 10.22 -17.26 4.22
CA MET A 182 11.23 -16.61 5.07
C MET A 182 10.67 -15.35 5.74
N ILE A 183 9.94 -14.53 4.99
CA ILE A 183 9.40 -13.26 5.46
C ILE A 183 8.38 -13.47 6.60
N VAL A 184 7.43 -14.38 6.43
CA VAL A 184 6.31 -14.56 7.37
C VAL A 184 6.78 -15.00 8.76
N PRO A 185 7.64 -16.03 8.92
CA PRO A 185 8.17 -16.37 10.23
C PRO A 185 8.95 -15.20 10.87
N ALA A 186 9.77 -14.48 10.11
CA ALA A 186 10.52 -13.35 10.62
C ALA A 186 9.59 -12.24 11.17
N LEU A 187 8.51 -11.92 10.47
CA LEU A 187 7.50 -10.96 10.95
C LEU A 187 6.80 -11.44 12.23
N ARG A 188 6.47 -12.72 12.33
CA ARG A 188 5.84 -13.30 13.52
C ARG A 188 6.77 -13.30 14.72
N ILE A 189 8.06 -13.59 14.53
CA ILE A 189 9.06 -13.55 15.61
C ILE A 189 9.16 -12.15 16.22
N VAL A 190 9.09 -11.09 15.41
CA VAL A 190 9.11 -9.71 15.90
C VAL A 190 7.72 -9.18 16.31
N GLY A 191 6.72 -10.07 16.44
CA GLY A 191 5.44 -9.81 17.07
C GLY A 191 4.36 -9.21 16.14
N TYR A 192 4.46 -9.36 14.82
CA TYR A 192 3.36 -9.01 13.92
C TYR A 192 2.31 -10.12 13.83
N ARG A 193 1.04 -9.75 13.75
CA ARG A 193 -0.07 -10.65 13.44
C ARG A 193 -0.11 -10.85 11.93
N VAL A 194 0.29 -12.05 11.46
CA VAL A 194 0.34 -12.36 10.03
C VAL A 194 -0.66 -13.46 9.69
N ASP A 195 -1.67 -13.12 8.88
CA ASP A 195 -2.49 -14.09 8.15
C ASP A 195 -1.75 -14.48 6.87
N TYR A 196 -1.30 -15.73 6.79
CA TYR A 196 -0.53 -16.23 5.67
C TYR A 196 -1.28 -17.29 4.91
N ARG A 197 -1.40 -17.11 3.59
CA ARG A 197 -2.10 -18.03 2.71
C ARG A 197 -1.26 -18.44 1.52
N GLU A 198 -0.98 -19.72 1.44
CA GLU A 198 -0.44 -20.34 0.23
C GLU A 198 -1.58 -20.88 -0.63
N PHE A 199 -1.48 -20.73 -1.95
CA PHE A 199 -2.43 -21.29 -2.89
C PHE A 199 -1.73 -22.10 -3.98
N THR A 200 -2.49 -22.99 -4.65
CA THR A 200 -2.00 -23.69 -5.84
C THR A 200 -2.11 -22.76 -7.03
N GLY A 201 -0.97 -22.29 -7.54
CA GLY A 201 -0.87 -21.32 -8.62
C GLY A 201 0.51 -20.71 -8.69
N GLY A 202 0.74 -19.88 -9.72
CA GLY A 202 2.00 -19.20 -9.99
C GLY A 202 2.09 -17.79 -9.39
N HIS A 203 2.74 -16.87 -10.15
CA HIS A 203 2.90 -15.47 -9.79
C HIS A 203 1.65 -14.66 -10.15
N GLU A 204 0.62 -14.76 -9.34
CA GLU A 204 -0.71 -14.20 -9.59
C GLU A 204 -1.46 -13.82 -8.31
N VAL A 205 -2.60 -13.16 -8.45
CA VAL A 205 -3.54 -12.85 -7.36
C VAL A 205 -4.88 -13.48 -7.71
N PRO A 206 -5.20 -14.70 -7.22
CA PRO A 206 -6.52 -15.29 -7.43
C PRO A 206 -7.62 -14.43 -6.81
N SER A 207 -8.77 -14.29 -7.48
CA SER A 207 -9.90 -13.46 -7.01
C SER A 207 -10.35 -13.84 -5.59
N ALA A 208 -10.49 -15.12 -5.29
CA ALA A 208 -10.87 -15.59 -3.95
C ALA A 208 -9.86 -15.19 -2.85
N VAL A 209 -8.57 -15.09 -3.19
CA VAL A 209 -7.52 -14.64 -2.26
C VAL A 209 -7.62 -13.13 -2.07
N ALA A 210 -7.79 -12.37 -3.16
CA ALA A 210 -8.04 -10.93 -3.11
C ALA A 210 -9.28 -10.61 -2.27
N ASP A 211 -10.41 -11.28 -2.52
CA ASP A 211 -11.65 -11.11 -1.77
C ASP A 211 -11.48 -11.38 -0.29
N SER A 212 -10.71 -12.42 0.06
CA SER A 212 -10.42 -12.72 1.45
C SER A 212 -9.61 -11.63 2.15
N ALA A 213 -8.63 -11.04 1.45
CA ALA A 213 -7.82 -9.94 1.97
C ALA A 213 -8.67 -8.68 2.16
N PHE A 214 -9.44 -8.29 1.13
CA PHE A 214 -10.24 -7.07 1.15
C PHE A 214 -11.38 -7.09 2.15
N ARG A 215 -12.06 -8.23 2.39
CA ARG A 215 -13.06 -8.37 3.48
C ARG A 215 -12.51 -8.11 4.89
N ARG A 216 -11.21 -8.02 5.06
CA ARG A 216 -10.57 -7.74 6.38
C ARG A 216 -10.30 -6.27 6.59
N ILE A 217 -10.16 -5.51 5.50
CA ILE A 217 -9.72 -4.11 5.52
C ILE A 217 -10.82 -3.13 5.11
N LEU A 218 -11.92 -3.62 4.59
CA LEU A 218 -13.12 -2.87 4.21
C LEU A 218 -14.31 -3.31 5.06
#